data_3f02df3286f3b80fca539890abbe3340
#
_entry.id   3f02df3286f3b80fca539890abbe3340
#
_cell.length_a   1.000
_cell.length_b   1.000
_cell.length_c   1.000
_cell.angle_alpha   90.00
_cell.angle_beta   90.00
_cell.angle_gamma   90.00
#
_symmetry.space_group_name_H-M   'P 1'
#
loop_
_entity.id
_entity.type
_entity.pdbx_description
1 polymer ?
#
loop_
_entity_poly.entity_id
_entity_poly.type
_entity_poly.pdbx_seq_one_letter_code
_entity_poly.pdbx_strand_id
1 'polypeptide(L)'
;MSAKILNFAGKHGTVTEIDFSRLELNLKAASDNFRYFRSLLEPRTKLLVLVKANAYGHGGVEFAAMMQRAGADYLAVAYPVEGLELRRNGISLPIIVLTAGNDFYPEIIRTRMEPSIPNLYSLQQLTEILRSQGLKDYPVHIKLDTGMHRLGFVRSELPALAEFLKTAPEVRVKSIFSHLCVADEPEQDDFTREQLALFESLSTSLSDAIGYRPMRHVLNSAGIERFPEYQYDMVRLGIGIYGISALPGKVLAPVASFKCKILQIKHLKEGDTVGYGRWGKARPGTVIATLPVGYADGIDRRLGRGAATFSVHGHRAPTIGNICMDMCMLDVTGIPCQVGDEVTIFGEDPKVSELADLLGTIPYEILASVPRRIHRLVVR
;
A
#
# COMPACT_ATOMS: atom_id res chain seq x y z
N MET A 1 -18.64 -15.94 21.88
CA MET A 1 -17.62 -15.11 22.57
C MET A 1 -17.60 -13.74 21.92
N SER A 2 -18.01 -12.69 22.65
CA SER A 2 -18.19 -11.35 22.12
C SER A 2 -16.83 -10.73 21.76
N ALA A 3 -16.61 -10.39 20.51
CA ALA A 3 -15.40 -9.67 20.06
C ALA A 3 -15.40 -8.28 20.70
N LYS A 4 -14.39 -7.96 21.50
CA LYS A 4 -14.19 -6.60 22.01
C LYS A 4 -13.71 -5.71 20.84
N ILE A 5 -14.60 -4.83 20.41
CA ILE A 5 -14.33 -3.78 19.42
C ILE A 5 -13.46 -2.72 20.09
N LEU A 6 -12.23 -2.56 19.61
CA LEU A 6 -11.37 -1.43 19.98
C LEU A 6 -11.62 -0.29 19.00
N ASN A 7 -12.34 0.71 19.45
CA ASN A 7 -12.61 1.93 18.70
C ASN A 7 -11.42 2.88 18.81
N PHE A 8 -10.68 3.11 17.71
CA PHE A 8 -9.63 4.11 17.59
C PHE A 8 -10.12 5.36 16.84
N ALA A 9 -11.35 5.78 17.08
CA ALA A 9 -11.79 7.12 16.73
C ALA A 9 -11.53 8.04 17.93
N GLY A 10 -10.83 9.15 17.71
CA GLY A 10 -10.63 10.18 18.75
C GLY A 10 -11.97 10.60 19.35
N LYS A 11 -11.93 10.77 20.68
CA LYS A 11 -13.00 11.26 21.57
C LYS A 11 -14.28 11.73 20.86
N HIS A 12 -15.31 10.94 20.92
CA HIS A 12 -16.75 11.15 20.91
C HIS A 12 -17.50 10.09 20.10
N GLY A 13 -18.37 9.36 20.80
CA GLY A 13 -19.45 8.58 20.22
C GLY A 13 -19.26 7.06 20.32
N THR A 14 -20.16 6.45 21.07
CA THR A 14 -20.49 5.02 20.92
C THR A 14 -20.81 4.75 19.46
N VAL A 15 -19.98 3.92 18.81
CA VAL A 15 -20.31 3.39 17.48
C VAL A 15 -21.57 2.54 17.63
N THR A 16 -22.67 3.04 17.17
CA THR A 16 -23.86 2.27 16.91
C THR A 16 -23.57 1.30 15.77
N GLU A 17 -24.01 0.06 15.88
CA GLU A 17 -23.79 -1.10 14.98
C GLU A 17 -24.26 -0.92 13.52
N ILE A 18 -24.19 0.27 12.94
CA ILE A 18 -24.71 0.56 11.58
C ILE A 18 -23.55 0.83 10.63
N ASP A 19 -22.64 -0.13 10.48
CA ASP A 19 -21.73 -0.12 9.34
C ASP A 19 -22.33 -0.98 8.23
N PHE A 20 -22.99 -0.34 7.26
CA PHE A 20 -23.48 -1.01 6.06
C PHE A 20 -22.36 -1.57 5.19
N SER A 21 -21.15 -0.96 5.28
CA SER A 21 -19.96 -1.37 4.56
C SER A 21 -18.72 -1.10 5.41
N ARG A 22 -17.75 -2.02 5.37
CA ARG A 22 -16.51 -1.92 6.14
C ARG A 22 -15.37 -2.67 5.50
N LEU A 23 -14.15 -2.23 5.79
CA LEU A 23 -12.92 -2.96 5.52
C LEU A 23 -12.45 -3.59 6.84
N GLU A 24 -12.58 -4.89 6.97
CA GLU A 24 -12.05 -5.65 8.12
C GLU A 24 -10.55 -5.83 7.96
N LEU A 25 -9.81 -5.53 9.03
CA LEU A 25 -8.35 -5.62 9.08
C LEU A 25 -7.93 -6.73 10.05
N ASN A 26 -7.37 -7.79 9.52
CA ASN A 26 -6.83 -8.89 10.31
C ASN A 26 -5.39 -8.57 10.75
N LEU A 27 -5.24 -8.04 11.98
CA LEU A 27 -3.93 -7.68 12.52
C LEU A 27 -3.04 -8.89 12.78
N LYS A 28 -3.64 -10.06 13.08
CA LYS A 28 -2.87 -11.30 13.23
C LYS A 28 -2.23 -11.68 11.89
N ALA A 29 -3.00 -11.65 10.81
CA ALA A 29 -2.50 -11.91 9.45
C ALA A 29 -1.34 -10.96 9.09
N ALA A 30 -1.48 -9.66 9.35
CA ALA A 30 -0.42 -8.70 9.12
C ALA A 30 0.84 -8.99 9.96
N SER A 31 0.67 -9.39 11.22
CA SER A 31 1.79 -9.78 12.09
C SER A 31 2.48 -11.07 11.62
N ASP A 32 1.70 -12.04 11.13
CA ASP A 32 2.23 -13.29 10.58
C ASP A 32 3.01 -13.03 9.28
N ASN A 33 2.48 -12.18 8.40
CA ASN A 33 3.18 -11.75 7.19
C ASN A 33 4.47 -10.99 7.52
N PHE A 34 4.43 -10.08 8.52
CA PHE A 34 5.64 -9.38 8.98
C PHE A 34 6.72 -10.36 9.45
N ARG A 35 6.34 -11.33 10.27
CA ARG A 35 7.28 -12.36 10.77
C ARG A 35 7.83 -13.22 9.64
N TYR A 36 7.02 -13.57 8.66
CA TYR A 36 7.49 -14.28 7.47
C TYR A 36 8.56 -13.49 6.74
N PHE A 37 8.32 -12.22 6.39
CA PHE A 37 9.33 -11.41 5.70
C PHE A 37 10.56 -11.17 6.58
N ARG A 38 10.38 -10.98 7.89
CA ARG A 38 11.50 -10.83 8.82
C ARG A 38 12.37 -12.09 8.88
N SER A 39 11.79 -13.27 8.79
CA SER A 39 12.52 -14.55 8.79
C SER A 39 13.36 -14.80 7.54
N LEU A 40 13.12 -14.08 6.45
CA LEU A 40 13.93 -14.13 5.24
C LEU A 40 15.19 -13.25 5.31
N LEU A 41 15.32 -12.43 6.35
CA LEU A 41 16.38 -11.44 6.46
C LEU A 41 17.48 -11.86 7.43
N GLU A 42 18.70 -11.43 7.11
CA GLU A 42 19.80 -11.49 8.06
C GLU A 42 19.47 -10.68 9.32
N PRO A 43 19.98 -11.07 10.51
CA PRO A 43 19.67 -10.38 11.77
C PRO A 43 20.00 -8.88 11.76
N ARG A 44 21.03 -8.47 11.01
CA ARG A 44 21.47 -7.07 10.90
C ARG A 44 20.67 -6.24 9.89
N THR A 45 19.99 -6.89 8.96
CA THR A 45 19.24 -6.20 7.90
C THR A 45 17.98 -5.55 8.48
N LYS A 46 17.84 -4.26 8.27
CA LYS A 46 16.68 -3.48 8.72
C LYS A 46 15.47 -3.73 7.84
N LEU A 47 14.30 -3.71 8.47
CA LEU A 47 13.02 -3.87 7.76
C LEU A 47 12.23 -2.55 7.81
N LEU A 48 12.16 -1.88 6.65
CA LEU A 48 11.33 -0.72 6.43
C LEU A 48 9.96 -1.18 5.91
N VAL A 49 8.87 -0.66 6.50
CA VAL A 49 7.51 -0.96 6.06
C VAL A 49 6.89 0.25 5.35
N LEU A 50 6.32 0.03 4.16
CA LEU A 50 5.61 1.04 3.38
C LEU A 50 4.18 1.20 3.91
N VAL A 51 3.85 2.38 4.40
CA VAL A 51 2.51 2.75 4.90
C VAL A 51 1.89 3.91 4.11
N LYS A 52 2.41 4.18 2.91
CA LYS A 52 1.89 5.20 1.99
C LYS A 52 0.47 4.87 1.50
N ALA A 53 -0.21 5.85 0.92
CA ALA A 53 -1.58 5.71 0.41
C ALA A 53 -2.52 5.12 1.48
N ASN A 54 -2.50 5.71 2.70
CA ASN A 54 -3.27 5.23 3.84
C ASN A 54 -2.97 3.74 4.15
N ALA A 55 -1.69 3.33 4.17
CA ALA A 55 -1.25 1.94 4.28
C ALA A 55 -1.91 1.05 3.21
N TYR A 56 -1.79 1.45 1.93
CA TYR A 56 -2.44 0.75 0.81
C TYR A 56 -3.95 0.54 1.06
N GLY A 57 -4.62 1.57 1.57
CA GLY A 57 -6.03 1.52 1.91
C GLY A 57 -6.39 0.93 3.28
N HIS A 58 -5.44 0.34 4.02
CA HIS A 58 -5.70 -0.39 5.27
C HIS A 58 -5.83 0.49 6.53
N GLY A 59 -5.65 1.82 6.43
CA GLY A 59 -5.62 2.69 7.62
C GLY A 59 -4.19 2.97 8.09
N GLY A 60 -3.67 4.15 7.69
CA GLY A 60 -2.25 4.48 7.85
C GLY A 60 -1.78 4.53 9.30
N VAL A 61 -2.57 5.12 10.18
CA VAL A 61 -2.21 5.31 11.59
C VAL A 61 -2.21 4.00 12.36
N GLU A 62 -3.29 3.24 12.26
CA GLU A 62 -3.47 1.97 12.96
C GLU A 62 -2.41 0.95 12.50
N PHE A 63 -2.19 0.89 11.19
CA PHE A 63 -1.22 -0.02 10.60
C PHE A 63 0.22 0.37 10.98
N ALA A 64 0.58 1.65 10.91
CA ALA A 64 1.89 2.14 11.34
C ALA A 64 2.17 1.86 12.82
N ALA A 65 1.17 2.10 13.69
CA ALA A 65 1.28 1.80 15.12
C ALA A 65 1.47 0.28 15.37
N MET A 66 0.81 -0.56 14.59
CA MET A 66 1.01 -2.01 14.66
C MET A 66 2.43 -2.39 14.22
N MET A 67 2.93 -1.84 13.10
CA MET A 67 4.29 -2.13 12.61
C MET A 67 5.36 -1.65 13.59
N GLN A 68 5.15 -0.51 14.23
CA GLN A 68 6.03 -0.02 15.29
C GLN A 68 6.09 -1.02 16.46
N ARG A 69 4.96 -1.56 16.89
CA ARG A 69 4.92 -2.59 17.95
C ARG A 69 5.49 -3.94 17.51
N ALA A 70 5.36 -4.28 16.23
CA ALA A 70 5.91 -5.51 15.65
C ALA A 70 7.43 -5.48 15.48
N GLY A 71 8.07 -4.31 15.67
CA GLY A 71 9.53 -4.17 15.58
C GLY A 71 10.02 -3.84 14.16
N ALA A 72 9.23 -3.11 13.36
CA ALA A 72 9.75 -2.48 12.15
C ALA A 72 10.84 -1.46 12.51
N ASP A 73 11.88 -1.38 11.70
CA ASP A 73 12.99 -0.45 11.93
C ASP A 73 12.70 0.95 11.39
N TYR A 74 11.96 1.03 10.30
CA TYR A 74 11.59 2.25 9.57
C TYR A 74 10.17 2.15 9.04
N LEU A 75 9.57 3.32 8.83
CA LEU A 75 8.39 3.44 7.99
C LEU A 75 8.71 4.30 6.76
N ALA A 76 7.93 4.13 5.69
CA ALA A 76 7.99 5.05 4.56
C ALA A 76 6.60 5.42 4.08
N VAL A 77 6.46 6.70 3.73
CA VAL A 77 5.26 7.31 3.16
C VAL A 77 5.58 7.90 1.78
N ALA A 78 4.55 8.17 0.97
CA ALA A 78 4.76 8.84 -0.30
C ALA A 78 4.97 10.33 -0.10
N TYR A 79 4.08 10.99 0.62
CA TYR A 79 4.04 12.44 0.77
C TYR A 79 4.18 12.88 2.24
N PRO A 80 4.71 14.10 2.48
CA PRO A 80 4.89 14.64 3.83
C PRO A 80 3.61 14.65 4.67
N VAL A 81 2.46 14.92 4.08
CA VAL A 81 1.17 14.98 4.77
C VAL A 81 0.79 13.66 5.42
N GLU A 82 1.16 12.52 4.83
CA GLU A 82 0.95 11.20 5.42
C GLU A 82 1.83 11.01 6.66
N GLY A 83 3.10 11.39 6.58
CA GLY A 83 4.03 11.32 7.70
C GLY A 83 3.65 12.26 8.85
N LEU A 84 3.11 13.46 8.54
CA LEU A 84 2.57 14.39 9.52
C LEU A 84 1.39 13.77 10.28
N GLU A 85 0.49 13.08 9.59
CA GLU A 85 -0.62 12.34 10.22
C GLU A 85 -0.08 11.28 11.19
N LEU A 86 0.92 10.50 10.77
CA LEU A 86 1.56 9.50 11.63
C LEU A 86 2.22 10.13 12.86
N ARG A 87 2.97 11.23 12.70
CA ARG A 87 3.62 11.94 13.83
C ARG A 87 2.61 12.47 14.83
N ARG A 88 1.50 13.09 14.36
CA ARG A 88 0.41 13.59 15.23
C ARG A 88 -0.26 12.48 16.03
N ASN A 89 -0.20 11.25 15.55
CA ASN A 89 -0.75 10.07 16.23
C ASN A 89 0.31 9.24 16.98
N GLY A 90 1.46 9.83 17.31
CA GLY A 90 2.44 9.23 18.23
C GLY A 90 3.37 8.20 17.61
N ILE A 91 3.46 8.12 16.29
CA ILE A 91 4.45 7.26 15.63
C ILE A 91 5.84 7.89 15.79
N SER A 92 6.76 7.17 16.44
CA SER A 92 8.11 7.64 16.76
C SER A 92 9.22 7.05 15.86
N LEU A 93 8.95 5.96 15.15
CA LEU A 93 9.90 5.36 14.22
C LEU A 93 10.43 6.39 13.20
N PRO A 94 11.66 6.24 12.70
CA PRO A 94 12.12 7.00 11.55
C PRO A 94 11.15 6.83 10.37
N ILE A 95 10.80 7.94 9.71
CA ILE A 95 9.89 7.95 8.55
C ILE A 95 10.62 8.52 7.35
N ILE A 96 10.77 7.70 6.31
CA ILE A 96 11.29 8.17 5.01
C ILE A 96 10.12 8.71 4.18
N VAL A 97 10.28 9.94 3.67
CA VAL A 97 9.34 10.56 2.75
C VAL A 97 9.86 10.39 1.33
N LEU A 98 9.21 9.56 0.53
CA LEU A 98 9.70 9.15 -0.79
C LEU A 98 9.57 10.25 -1.86
N THR A 99 8.60 11.15 -1.70
CA THR A 99 8.34 12.31 -2.57
C THR A 99 8.18 13.52 -1.67
N ALA A 100 9.31 14.07 -1.22
CA ALA A 100 9.33 15.09 -0.18
C ALA A 100 8.66 16.40 -0.61
N GLY A 101 8.86 16.84 -1.86
CA GLY A 101 8.39 18.13 -2.34
C GLY A 101 9.11 19.30 -1.64
N ASN A 102 9.68 20.25 -2.39
CA ASN A 102 10.55 21.27 -1.79
C ASN A 102 9.82 22.18 -0.81
N ASP A 103 8.55 22.50 -1.07
CA ASP A 103 7.73 23.37 -0.21
C ASP A 103 7.45 22.76 1.18
N PHE A 104 7.65 21.45 1.35
CA PHE A 104 7.40 20.75 2.60
C PHE A 104 8.64 20.52 3.46
N TYR A 105 9.84 20.95 3.02
CA TYR A 105 11.06 20.75 3.82
C TYR A 105 10.96 21.35 5.25
N PRO A 106 10.39 22.53 5.46
CA PRO A 106 10.24 23.06 6.82
C PRO A 106 9.45 22.11 7.74
N GLU A 107 8.36 21.53 7.23
CA GLU A 107 7.55 20.58 7.98
C GLU A 107 8.25 19.24 8.20
N ILE A 108 8.98 18.73 7.20
CA ILE A 108 9.79 17.52 7.29
C ILE A 108 10.84 17.68 8.40
N ILE A 109 11.55 18.82 8.41
CA ILE A 109 12.56 19.14 9.42
C ILE A 109 11.93 19.24 10.82
N ARG A 110 10.87 20.03 10.97
CA ARG A 110 10.17 20.23 12.23
C ARG A 110 9.68 18.93 12.87
N THR A 111 9.26 17.96 12.04
CA THR A 111 8.70 16.68 12.49
C THR A 111 9.70 15.54 12.44
N ARG A 112 10.98 15.84 12.17
CA ARG A 112 12.07 14.86 12.13
C ARG A 112 11.76 13.67 11.22
N MET A 113 11.22 13.96 10.04
CA MET A 113 11.11 12.99 8.96
C MET A 113 12.35 13.04 8.08
N GLU A 114 12.63 12.00 7.34
CA GLU A 114 13.86 11.86 6.55
C GLU A 114 13.52 11.89 5.05
N PRO A 115 13.90 12.94 4.31
CA PRO A 115 13.52 13.08 2.91
C PRO A 115 14.35 12.18 1.98
N SER A 116 13.70 11.60 0.98
CA SER A 116 14.35 11.07 -0.21
C SER A 116 14.73 12.22 -1.14
N ILE A 117 15.98 12.21 -1.62
CA ILE A 117 16.55 13.22 -2.50
C ILE A 117 16.77 12.61 -3.90
N PRO A 118 15.98 13.02 -4.90
CA PRO A 118 16.04 12.44 -6.24
C PRO A 118 16.93 13.21 -7.23
N ASN A 119 17.34 14.44 -6.91
CA ASN A 119 18.15 15.28 -7.79
C ASN A 119 18.89 16.38 -7.01
N LEU A 120 19.85 17.03 -7.67
CA LEU A 120 20.70 18.05 -7.05
C LEU A 120 19.90 19.30 -6.64
N TYR A 121 18.91 19.70 -7.42
CA TYR A 121 18.06 20.85 -7.11
C TYR A 121 17.34 20.68 -5.76
N SER A 122 16.71 19.52 -5.55
CA SER A 122 16.04 19.21 -4.27
C SER A 122 17.01 19.19 -3.09
N LEU A 123 18.25 18.70 -3.30
CA LEU A 123 19.30 18.70 -2.29
C LEU A 123 19.72 20.12 -1.92
N GLN A 124 19.92 20.96 -2.91
CA GLN A 124 20.28 22.38 -2.72
C GLN A 124 19.22 23.14 -1.93
N GLN A 125 17.94 23.00 -2.32
CA GLN A 125 16.82 23.64 -1.62
C GLN A 125 16.74 23.22 -0.14
N LEU A 126 16.87 21.93 0.13
CA LEU A 126 16.90 21.44 1.52
C LEU A 126 18.10 22.02 2.28
N THR A 127 19.28 22.02 1.69
CA THR A 127 20.51 22.50 2.32
C THR A 127 20.44 23.99 2.67
N GLU A 128 19.86 24.82 1.81
CA GLU A 128 19.62 26.25 2.09
C GLU A 128 18.73 26.46 3.28
N ILE A 129 17.64 25.69 3.40
CA ILE A 129 16.72 25.77 4.56
C ILE A 129 17.43 25.32 5.84
N LEU A 130 18.16 24.19 5.80
CA LEU A 130 18.91 23.70 6.95
C LEU A 130 19.98 24.72 7.41
N ARG A 131 20.69 25.33 6.47
CA ARG A 131 21.70 26.37 6.72
C ARG A 131 21.09 27.60 7.38
N SER A 132 19.93 28.05 6.90
CA SER A 132 19.22 29.18 7.50
C SER A 132 18.77 28.92 8.95
N GLN A 133 18.59 27.66 9.32
CA GLN A 133 18.24 27.21 10.67
C GLN A 133 19.45 26.80 11.52
N GLY A 134 20.67 26.88 11.00
CA GLY A 134 21.90 26.46 11.69
C GLY A 134 22.02 24.96 11.94
N LEU A 135 21.25 24.13 11.21
CA LEU A 135 21.21 22.69 11.37
C LEU A 135 22.35 22.02 10.59
N LYS A 136 22.89 20.94 11.16
CA LYS A 136 23.94 20.11 10.54
C LYS A 136 23.59 18.64 10.64
N ASP A 137 24.21 17.83 9.80
CA ASP A 137 24.08 16.36 9.78
C ASP A 137 22.64 15.87 9.64
N TYR A 138 21.77 16.64 8.97
CA TYR A 138 20.38 16.23 8.77
C TYR A 138 20.30 14.99 7.87
N PRO A 139 19.59 13.92 8.29
CA PRO A 139 19.57 12.66 7.56
C PRO A 139 18.79 12.78 6.24
N VAL A 140 19.43 12.34 5.15
CA VAL A 140 18.84 12.28 3.81
C VAL A 140 19.05 10.91 3.18
N HIS A 141 18.17 10.53 2.27
CA HIS A 141 18.24 9.27 1.52
C HIS A 141 18.42 9.57 0.03
N ILE A 142 19.60 9.30 -0.50
CA ILE A 142 19.90 9.52 -1.92
C ILE A 142 19.25 8.44 -2.76
N LYS A 143 18.41 8.85 -3.71
CA LYS A 143 17.81 7.93 -4.65
C LYS A 143 18.63 7.86 -5.93
N LEU A 144 18.98 6.63 -6.35
CA LEU A 144 19.62 6.34 -7.62
C LEU A 144 18.58 5.80 -8.61
N ASP A 145 18.70 6.20 -9.87
CA ASP A 145 17.97 5.57 -10.96
C ASP A 145 18.82 4.46 -11.58
N THR A 146 18.33 3.25 -11.49
CA THR A 146 18.99 2.05 -12.04
C THR A 146 18.18 1.39 -13.14
N GLY A 147 17.25 2.12 -13.79
CA GLY A 147 16.51 1.64 -14.93
C GLY A 147 14.98 1.74 -14.82
N MET A 148 14.44 2.24 -13.69
CA MET A 148 13.01 2.51 -13.58
C MET A 148 12.60 3.85 -14.24
N HIS A 149 13.53 4.77 -14.39
CA HIS A 149 13.37 6.08 -15.04
C HIS A 149 12.19 6.92 -14.53
N ARG A 150 11.99 6.89 -13.21
CA ARG A 150 10.95 7.67 -12.53
C ARG A 150 11.52 8.84 -11.74
N LEU A 151 12.47 8.57 -10.86
CA LEU A 151 13.20 9.54 -10.03
C LEU A 151 14.56 8.95 -9.66
N GLY A 152 15.56 9.80 -9.41
CA GLY A 152 16.86 9.40 -8.89
C GLY A 152 18.01 9.91 -9.76
N PHE A 153 19.19 9.99 -9.16
CA PHE A 153 20.42 10.37 -9.83
C PHE A 153 20.88 9.26 -10.77
N VAL A 154 21.29 9.63 -11.97
CA VAL A 154 21.95 8.75 -12.94
C VAL A 154 23.47 8.84 -12.81
N ARG A 155 24.21 7.90 -13.43
CA ARG A 155 25.68 7.81 -13.37
C ARG A 155 26.39 9.14 -13.64
N SER A 156 25.96 9.88 -14.64
CA SER A 156 26.58 11.14 -15.05
C SER A 156 26.44 12.26 -14.02
N GLU A 157 25.50 12.18 -13.11
CA GLU A 157 25.23 13.20 -12.09
C GLU A 157 26.01 12.95 -10.78
N LEU A 158 26.55 11.74 -10.58
CA LEU A 158 27.24 11.38 -9.33
C LEU A 158 28.45 12.24 -9.01
N PRO A 159 29.31 12.66 -9.97
CA PRO A 159 30.42 13.55 -9.66
C PRO A 159 29.96 14.89 -9.06
N ALA A 160 28.96 15.53 -9.65
CA ALA A 160 28.41 16.79 -9.15
C ALA A 160 27.73 16.61 -7.79
N LEU A 161 27.00 15.53 -7.59
CA LEU A 161 26.41 15.17 -6.29
C LEU A 161 27.49 14.99 -5.21
N ALA A 162 28.55 14.24 -5.50
CA ALA A 162 29.62 13.98 -4.54
C ALA A 162 30.35 15.26 -4.14
N GLU A 163 30.69 16.15 -5.12
CA GLU A 163 31.30 17.44 -4.82
C GLU A 163 30.41 18.33 -3.97
N PHE A 164 29.09 18.36 -4.26
CA PHE A 164 28.17 19.12 -3.44
C PHE A 164 28.12 18.58 -1.99
N LEU A 165 28.00 17.25 -1.80
CA LEU A 165 27.93 16.62 -0.48
C LEU A 165 29.17 16.87 0.37
N LYS A 166 30.37 16.97 -0.22
CA LYS A 166 31.61 17.30 0.50
C LYS A 166 31.59 18.71 1.10
N THR A 167 30.84 19.61 0.52
CA THR A 167 30.77 21.04 0.92
C THR A 167 29.51 21.39 1.67
N ALA A 168 28.60 20.43 1.90
CA ALA A 168 27.30 20.61 2.55
C ALA A 168 27.22 19.89 3.90
N PRO A 169 27.84 20.45 4.97
CA PRO A 169 27.80 19.84 6.31
C PRO A 169 26.39 19.85 6.94
N GLU A 170 25.44 20.50 6.33
CA GLU A 170 24.05 20.56 6.75
C GLU A 170 23.35 19.20 6.58
N VAL A 171 23.81 18.37 5.64
CA VAL A 171 23.18 17.08 5.32
C VAL A 171 24.13 15.92 5.61
N ARG A 172 23.56 14.80 6.04
CA ARG A 172 24.23 13.50 6.17
C ARG A 172 23.51 12.47 5.33
N VAL A 173 24.18 11.88 4.35
CA VAL A 173 23.62 10.77 3.58
C VAL A 173 23.48 9.56 4.50
N LYS A 174 22.25 9.25 4.92
CA LYS A 174 21.94 8.14 5.79
C LYS A 174 21.78 6.83 5.04
N SER A 175 21.21 6.91 3.83
CA SER A 175 21.17 5.77 2.92
C SER A 175 21.24 6.16 1.46
N ILE A 176 21.62 5.19 0.64
CA ILE A 176 21.56 5.22 -0.82
C ILE A 176 20.62 4.11 -1.25
N PHE A 177 19.66 4.39 -2.13
CA PHE A 177 18.67 3.39 -2.54
C PHE A 177 18.24 3.51 -4.01
N SER A 178 17.72 2.41 -4.53
CA SER A 178 17.02 2.36 -5.81
C SER A 178 15.71 1.55 -5.70
N HIS A 179 15.08 1.21 -6.82
CA HIS A 179 13.84 0.44 -6.85
C HIS A 179 13.81 -0.51 -8.04
N LEU A 180 13.56 -1.79 -7.75
CA LEU A 180 13.38 -2.81 -8.76
C LEU A 180 11.97 -2.68 -9.36
N CYS A 181 11.89 -2.63 -10.67
CA CYS A 181 10.61 -2.38 -11.36
C CYS A 181 9.92 -3.65 -11.87
N VAL A 182 10.64 -4.77 -11.97
CA VAL A 182 10.13 -6.05 -12.50
C VAL A 182 10.56 -7.26 -11.67
N ALA A 183 10.85 -7.05 -10.38
CA ALA A 183 11.30 -8.14 -9.50
C ALA A 183 10.22 -9.22 -9.23
N ASP A 184 8.98 -8.96 -9.57
CA ASP A 184 7.83 -9.86 -9.50
C ASP A 184 7.58 -10.62 -10.81
N GLU A 185 8.32 -10.31 -11.89
CA GLU A 185 8.18 -10.91 -13.22
C GLU A 185 9.38 -11.83 -13.53
N PRO A 186 9.27 -13.16 -13.40
CA PRO A 186 10.38 -14.09 -13.62
C PRO A 186 11.04 -13.98 -15.01
N GLU A 187 10.26 -13.64 -16.03
CA GLU A 187 10.73 -13.45 -17.39
C GLU A 187 11.66 -12.24 -17.55
N GLN A 188 11.68 -11.34 -16.57
CA GLN A 188 12.47 -10.13 -16.53
C GLN A 188 13.64 -10.20 -15.51
N ASP A 189 14.01 -11.39 -15.07
CA ASP A 189 15.07 -11.59 -14.06
C ASP A 189 16.42 -11.01 -14.50
N ASP A 190 16.74 -11.11 -15.78
CA ASP A 190 17.99 -10.56 -16.33
C ASP A 190 18.03 -9.04 -16.13
N PHE A 191 16.94 -8.33 -16.43
CA PHE A 191 16.86 -6.90 -16.20
C PHE A 191 16.91 -6.54 -14.70
N THR A 192 16.28 -7.35 -13.86
CA THR A 192 16.40 -7.17 -12.40
C THR A 192 17.86 -7.29 -11.93
N ARG A 193 18.62 -8.27 -12.45
CA ARG A 193 20.04 -8.41 -12.14
C ARG A 193 20.89 -7.27 -12.68
N GLU A 194 20.58 -6.73 -13.86
CA GLU A 194 21.21 -5.51 -14.39
C GLU A 194 20.96 -4.30 -13.47
N GLN A 195 19.72 -4.10 -12.98
CA GLN A 195 19.39 -3.06 -12.02
C GLN A 195 20.21 -3.20 -10.72
N LEU A 196 20.37 -4.43 -10.21
CA LEU A 196 21.12 -4.74 -9.00
C LEU A 196 22.61 -4.48 -9.20
N ALA A 197 23.21 -4.93 -10.31
CA ALA A 197 24.61 -4.69 -10.64
C ALA A 197 24.91 -3.18 -10.80
N LEU A 198 24.01 -2.45 -11.46
CA LEU A 198 24.15 -1.00 -11.61
C LEU A 198 24.03 -0.30 -10.24
N PHE A 199 23.09 -0.73 -9.38
CA PHE A 199 22.95 -0.21 -8.03
C PHE A 199 24.22 -0.42 -7.20
N GLU A 200 24.81 -1.61 -7.24
CA GLU A 200 26.07 -1.93 -6.56
C GLU A 200 27.19 -0.99 -7.02
N SER A 201 27.37 -0.84 -8.35
CA SER A 201 28.40 0.04 -8.94
C SER A 201 28.23 1.50 -8.52
N LEU A 202 27.00 2.05 -8.66
CA LEU A 202 26.75 3.48 -8.39
C LEU A 202 26.80 3.79 -6.89
N SER A 203 26.23 2.92 -6.03
CA SER A 203 26.24 3.14 -4.58
C SER A 203 27.64 3.04 -3.99
N THR A 204 28.45 2.12 -4.49
CA THR A 204 29.87 2.00 -4.10
C THR A 204 30.65 3.25 -4.53
N SER A 205 30.53 3.65 -5.80
CA SER A 205 31.20 4.84 -6.32
C SER A 205 30.86 6.11 -5.52
N LEU A 206 29.58 6.31 -5.21
CA LEU A 206 29.15 7.46 -4.40
C LEU A 206 29.71 7.39 -2.97
N SER A 207 29.68 6.20 -2.34
CA SER A 207 30.21 6.00 -0.98
C SER A 207 31.71 6.29 -0.91
N ASP A 208 32.49 5.84 -1.90
CA ASP A 208 33.91 6.12 -2.00
C ASP A 208 34.18 7.63 -2.17
N ALA A 209 33.40 8.28 -3.02
CA ALA A 209 33.53 9.71 -3.30
C ALA A 209 33.22 10.59 -2.07
N ILE A 210 32.26 10.22 -1.23
CA ILE A 210 31.89 10.98 -0.01
C ILE A 210 32.69 10.57 1.23
N GLY A 211 33.50 9.49 1.16
CA GLY A 211 34.43 9.08 2.19
C GLY A 211 33.81 8.29 3.37
N TYR A 212 32.59 7.82 3.27
CA TYR A 212 31.95 6.94 4.26
C TYR A 212 30.89 6.03 3.61
N ARG A 213 30.38 5.03 4.39
CA ARG A 213 29.44 4.01 3.91
C ARG A 213 28.03 4.28 4.44
N PRO A 214 27.12 4.95 3.70
CA PRO A 214 25.71 5.00 4.01
C PRO A 214 25.07 3.61 3.92
N MET A 215 23.93 3.40 4.62
CA MET A 215 23.12 2.19 4.42
C MET A 215 22.70 2.06 2.96
N ARG A 216 22.61 0.85 2.45
CA ARG A 216 22.15 0.56 1.09
C ARG A 216 20.86 -0.24 1.12
N HIS A 217 19.92 0.08 0.25
CA HIS A 217 18.69 -0.71 0.09
C HIS A 217 18.07 -0.60 -1.31
N VAL A 218 17.68 -1.74 -1.86
CA VAL A 218 17.10 -1.82 -3.22
C VAL A 218 15.85 -2.70 -3.27
N LEU A 219 15.79 -3.78 -2.49
CA LEU A 219 14.72 -4.75 -2.55
C LEU A 219 13.37 -4.18 -2.10
N ASN A 220 12.33 -4.43 -2.91
CA ASN A 220 10.92 -4.34 -2.58
C ASN A 220 10.40 -5.70 -2.08
N SER A 221 9.08 -5.89 -1.89
CA SER A 221 8.52 -7.16 -1.41
C SER A 221 8.93 -8.35 -2.27
N ALA A 222 8.82 -8.22 -3.59
CA ALA A 222 9.21 -9.28 -4.53
C ALA A 222 10.72 -9.54 -4.48
N GLY A 223 11.53 -8.49 -4.41
CA GLY A 223 12.97 -8.62 -4.28
C GLY A 223 13.39 -9.34 -2.99
N ILE A 224 12.69 -9.12 -1.87
CA ILE A 224 12.97 -9.84 -0.61
C ILE A 224 12.76 -11.35 -0.79
N GLU A 225 11.71 -11.75 -1.48
CA GLU A 225 11.38 -13.16 -1.69
C GLU A 225 12.26 -13.83 -2.76
N ARG A 226 12.63 -13.11 -3.83
CA ARG A 226 13.26 -13.70 -5.02
C ARG A 226 14.77 -13.46 -5.15
N PHE A 227 15.29 -12.40 -4.51
CA PHE A 227 16.70 -11.99 -4.59
C PHE A 227 17.28 -11.70 -3.20
N PRO A 228 17.13 -12.60 -2.21
CA PRO A 228 17.51 -12.33 -0.81
C PRO A 228 19.01 -12.06 -0.63
N GLU A 229 19.86 -12.47 -1.55
CA GLU A 229 21.30 -12.20 -1.53
C GLU A 229 21.65 -10.69 -1.66
N TYR A 230 20.71 -9.85 -2.12
CA TYR A 230 20.88 -8.40 -2.28
C TYR A 230 20.18 -7.57 -1.20
N GLN A 231 19.94 -8.12 0.00
CA GLN A 231 19.21 -7.42 1.06
C GLN A 231 19.97 -6.22 1.67
N TYR A 232 21.29 -6.16 1.47
CA TYR A 232 22.17 -5.09 1.98
C TYR A 232 21.89 -4.74 3.47
N ASP A 233 21.81 -3.43 3.78
CA ASP A 233 21.60 -2.95 5.16
C ASP A 233 20.11 -2.82 5.52
N MET A 234 19.23 -2.71 4.52
CA MET A 234 17.78 -2.55 4.72
C MET A 234 17.00 -3.05 3.51
N VAL A 235 15.78 -3.52 3.75
CA VAL A 235 14.81 -3.88 2.72
C VAL A 235 13.50 -3.11 2.90
N ARG A 236 12.67 -3.04 1.86
CA ARG A 236 11.41 -2.27 1.87
C ARG A 236 10.21 -3.16 1.60
N LEU A 237 9.52 -3.53 2.67
CA LEU A 237 8.32 -4.35 2.63
C LEU A 237 7.09 -3.47 2.31
N GLY A 238 6.50 -3.71 1.14
CA GLY A 238 5.28 -3.07 0.67
C GLY A 238 4.13 -4.06 0.62
N ILE A 239 3.73 -4.48 -0.57
CA ILE A 239 2.52 -5.29 -0.79
C ILE A 239 2.55 -6.64 -0.06
N GLY A 240 3.72 -7.20 0.19
CA GLY A 240 3.86 -8.47 0.91
C GLY A 240 3.27 -8.43 2.31
N ILE A 241 3.39 -7.30 3.04
CA ILE A 241 2.78 -7.18 4.38
C ILE A 241 1.26 -7.25 4.32
N TYR A 242 0.66 -6.84 3.20
CA TYR A 242 -0.79 -6.82 2.98
C TYR A 242 -1.34 -8.16 2.43
N GLY A 243 -0.48 -9.18 2.29
CA GLY A 243 -0.90 -10.55 1.97
C GLY A 243 -0.68 -10.98 0.52
N ILE A 244 0.13 -10.26 -0.26
CA ILE A 244 0.44 -10.60 -1.64
C ILE A 244 1.91 -11.01 -1.76
N SER A 245 2.16 -12.27 -2.14
CA SER A 245 3.51 -12.81 -2.40
C SER A 245 3.83 -12.76 -3.89
N ALA A 246 5.12 -12.57 -4.21
CA ALA A 246 5.64 -12.70 -5.56
C ALA A 246 6.03 -14.14 -5.94
N LEU A 247 6.02 -15.06 -4.97
CA LEU A 247 6.37 -16.46 -5.21
C LEU A 247 5.15 -17.24 -5.72
N PRO A 248 5.27 -17.95 -6.85
CA PRO A 248 4.21 -18.82 -7.35
C PRO A 248 3.77 -19.85 -6.29
N GLY A 249 2.47 -19.97 -6.07
CA GLY A 249 1.89 -20.91 -5.11
C GLY A 249 2.05 -20.53 -3.64
N LYS A 250 2.80 -19.48 -3.29
CA LYS A 250 2.89 -18.98 -1.92
C LYS A 250 1.65 -18.17 -1.56
N VAL A 251 0.91 -18.65 -0.57
CA VAL A 251 -0.26 -17.95 -0.04
C VAL A 251 0.12 -17.27 1.26
N LEU A 252 0.08 -15.93 1.27
CA LEU A 252 0.13 -15.13 2.49
C LEU A 252 -1.29 -14.88 2.98
N ALA A 253 -1.45 -14.65 4.29
CA ALA A 253 -2.75 -14.39 4.86
C ALA A 253 -3.28 -13.02 4.38
N PRO A 254 -4.51 -12.94 3.82
CA PRO A 254 -5.10 -11.66 3.45
C PRO A 254 -5.32 -10.80 4.71
N VAL A 255 -4.87 -9.56 4.64
CA VAL A 255 -4.99 -8.62 5.77
C VAL A 255 -6.29 -7.87 5.73
N ALA A 256 -6.84 -7.62 4.54
CA ALA A 256 -8.09 -6.89 4.37
C ALA A 256 -9.19 -7.77 3.80
N SER A 257 -10.42 -7.61 4.33
CA SER A 257 -11.64 -8.12 3.73
C SER A 257 -12.66 -6.98 3.62
N PHE A 258 -13.09 -6.67 2.40
CA PHE A 258 -14.11 -5.66 2.16
C PHE A 258 -15.48 -6.30 2.17
N LYS A 259 -16.33 -5.86 3.09
CA LYS A 259 -17.63 -6.45 3.33
C LYS A 259 -18.73 -5.38 3.40
N CYS A 260 -19.95 -5.77 3.03
CA CYS A 260 -21.13 -4.94 3.21
C CYS A 260 -22.36 -5.81 3.53
N LYS A 261 -23.47 -5.16 3.85
CA LYS A 261 -24.75 -5.84 4.12
C LYS A 261 -25.73 -5.63 2.97
N ILE A 262 -26.55 -6.63 2.69
CA ILE A 262 -27.66 -6.52 1.74
C ILE A 262 -28.67 -5.49 2.25
N LEU A 263 -28.96 -4.46 1.46
CA LEU A 263 -29.94 -3.43 1.79
C LEU A 263 -31.37 -3.83 1.39
N GLN A 264 -31.51 -4.49 0.25
CA GLN A 264 -32.79 -4.85 -0.30
C GLN A 264 -32.70 -6.09 -1.18
N ILE A 265 -33.73 -6.91 -1.15
CA ILE A 265 -33.94 -8.01 -2.10
C ILE A 265 -35.18 -7.71 -2.92
N LYS A 266 -35.10 -7.95 -4.23
CA LYS A 266 -36.24 -7.80 -5.18
C LYS A 266 -36.38 -9.05 -6.03
N HIS A 267 -37.62 -9.52 -6.16
CA HIS A 267 -38.01 -10.53 -7.12
C HIS A 267 -38.47 -9.82 -8.40
N LEU A 268 -37.78 -10.08 -9.49
CA LEU A 268 -38.03 -9.41 -10.77
C LEU A 268 -38.90 -10.28 -11.66
N LYS A 269 -39.68 -9.63 -12.51
CA LYS A 269 -40.46 -10.28 -13.57
C LYS A 269 -39.61 -10.40 -14.84
N GLU A 270 -39.98 -11.35 -15.67
CA GLU A 270 -39.41 -11.46 -17.01
C GLU A 270 -39.54 -10.12 -17.79
N GLY A 271 -38.43 -9.69 -18.38
CA GLY A 271 -38.36 -8.42 -19.12
C GLY A 271 -38.03 -7.19 -18.27
N ASP A 272 -38.03 -7.30 -16.92
CA ASP A 272 -37.50 -6.24 -16.05
C ASP A 272 -36.02 -6.00 -16.31
N THR A 273 -35.59 -4.77 -16.05
CA THR A 273 -34.18 -4.37 -16.26
C THR A 273 -33.59 -3.77 -15.01
N VAL A 274 -32.24 -3.91 -14.84
CA VAL A 274 -31.52 -3.52 -13.65
C VAL A 274 -30.48 -2.44 -13.95
N GLY A 275 -30.51 -1.36 -13.16
CA GLY A 275 -29.50 -0.31 -13.13
C GLY A 275 -29.52 0.65 -14.31
N TYR A 276 -28.57 1.58 -14.30
CA TYR A 276 -28.43 2.61 -15.34
C TYR A 276 -28.21 2.01 -16.73
N GLY A 277 -28.88 2.60 -17.73
CA GLY A 277 -28.82 2.14 -19.12
C GLY A 277 -29.56 0.81 -19.34
N ARG A 278 -30.26 0.29 -18.31
CA ARG A 278 -31.08 -0.94 -18.44
C ARG A 278 -30.26 -2.15 -18.90
N TRP A 279 -28.97 -2.25 -18.46
CA TRP A 279 -28.03 -3.30 -18.92
C TRP A 279 -28.30 -4.67 -18.29
N GLY A 280 -28.70 -4.71 -17.00
CA GLY A 280 -29.15 -5.95 -16.38
C GLY A 280 -30.50 -6.35 -16.95
N LYS A 281 -30.66 -7.64 -17.26
CA LYS A 281 -31.94 -8.19 -17.79
C LYS A 281 -32.38 -9.33 -16.91
N ALA A 282 -33.59 -9.23 -16.40
CA ALA A 282 -34.22 -10.28 -15.62
C ALA A 282 -34.74 -11.42 -16.51
N ARG A 283 -34.54 -12.63 -16.05
CA ARG A 283 -35.17 -13.87 -16.54
C ARG A 283 -36.31 -14.26 -15.59
N PRO A 284 -37.18 -15.20 -15.95
CA PRO A 284 -38.17 -15.72 -15.02
C PRO A 284 -37.50 -16.21 -13.73
N GLY A 285 -37.99 -15.73 -12.57
CA GLY A 285 -37.46 -16.09 -11.27
C GLY A 285 -36.19 -15.36 -10.81
N THR A 286 -35.72 -14.35 -11.57
CA THR A 286 -34.56 -13.55 -11.15
C THR A 286 -34.79 -12.86 -9.81
N VAL A 287 -33.88 -13.06 -8.88
CA VAL A 287 -33.83 -12.39 -7.57
C VAL A 287 -32.55 -11.58 -7.47
N ILE A 288 -32.68 -10.30 -7.12
CA ILE A 288 -31.50 -9.41 -6.98
C ILE A 288 -31.35 -8.92 -5.54
N ALA A 289 -30.08 -8.76 -5.12
CA ALA A 289 -29.69 -8.07 -3.89
C ALA A 289 -29.04 -6.73 -4.21
N THR A 290 -29.46 -5.66 -3.54
CA THR A 290 -28.86 -4.33 -3.63
C THR A 290 -27.86 -4.13 -2.49
N LEU A 291 -26.64 -3.71 -2.82
CA LEU A 291 -25.54 -3.46 -1.88
C LEU A 291 -25.24 -1.97 -1.78
N PRO A 292 -24.86 -1.45 -0.57
CA PRO A 292 -24.57 -0.04 -0.32
C PRO A 292 -23.12 0.33 -0.67
N VAL A 293 -22.58 -0.19 -1.76
CA VAL A 293 -21.22 0.04 -2.23
C VAL A 293 -21.20 0.18 -3.75
N GLY A 294 -20.40 1.13 -4.24
CA GLY A 294 -20.27 1.40 -5.65
C GLY A 294 -18.88 1.91 -6.03
N TYR A 295 -18.77 2.60 -7.18
CA TYR A 295 -17.45 3.02 -7.65
C TYR A 295 -16.82 4.14 -6.78
N ALA A 296 -17.59 4.88 -6.01
CA ALA A 296 -17.05 5.82 -5.02
C ALA A 296 -16.50 5.11 -3.76
N ASP A 297 -16.72 3.78 -3.64
CA ASP A 297 -16.19 2.92 -2.58
C ASP A 297 -15.00 2.07 -3.05
N GLY A 298 -14.52 2.32 -4.28
CA GLY A 298 -13.41 1.58 -4.86
C GLY A 298 -13.83 0.33 -5.65
N ILE A 299 -15.13 0.15 -5.95
CA ILE A 299 -15.60 -0.96 -6.81
C ILE A 299 -15.65 -0.47 -8.24
N ASP A 300 -14.64 -0.82 -9.04
CA ASP A 300 -14.55 -0.36 -10.43
C ASP A 300 -15.83 -0.71 -11.20
N ARG A 301 -16.29 0.25 -12.03
CA ARG A 301 -17.52 0.10 -12.79
C ARG A 301 -17.46 -1.04 -13.81
N ARG A 302 -16.25 -1.43 -14.25
CA ARG A 302 -16.02 -2.58 -15.16
C ARG A 302 -16.34 -3.92 -14.52
N LEU A 303 -16.39 -4.01 -13.19
CA LEU A 303 -16.82 -5.20 -12.45
C LEU A 303 -18.34 -5.46 -12.52
N GLY A 304 -19.12 -4.56 -13.11
CA GLY A 304 -20.56 -4.71 -13.33
C GLY A 304 -20.91 -5.68 -14.46
N ARG A 305 -22.20 -5.84 -14.72
CA ARG A 305 -22.78 -6.60 -15.85
C ARG A 305 -22.38 -8.09 -15.85
N GLY A 306 -22.17 -8.68 -14.68
CA GLY A 306 -21.77 -10.09 -14.55
C GLY A 306 -20.27 -10.33 -14.66
N ALA A 307 -19.44 -9.28 -14.81
CA ALA A 307 -17.99 -9.45 -14.94
C ALA A 307 -17.33 -9.95 -13.65
N ALA A 308 -17.85 -9.55 -12.49
CA ALA A 308 -17.35 -10.03 -11.19
C ALA A 308 -18.43 -10.78 -10.42
N THR A 309 -17.99 -11.61 -9.49
CA THR A 309 -18.82 -12.27 -8.50
C THR A 309 -18.37 -11.88 -7.10
N PHE A 310 -19.35 -11.66 -6.19
CA PHE A 310 -19.08 -11.44 -4.77
C PHE A 310 -19.65 -12.59 -3.95
N SER A 311 -19.17 -12.80 -2.72
CA SER A 311 -19.56 -13.96 -1.93
C SER A 311 -20.69 -13.63 -0.95
N VAL A 312 -21.77 -14.41 -1.01
CA VAL A 312 -22.91 -14.39 -0.09
C VAL A 312 -23.04 -15.77 0.52
N HIS A 313 -22.84 -15.93 1.84
CA HIS A 313 -22.86 -17.23 2.51
C HIS A 313 -21.99 -18.31 1.84
N GLY A 314 -20.81 -17.91 1.28
CA GLY A 314 -19.92 -18.82 0.56
C GLY A 314 -20.36 -19.13 -0.89
N HIS A 315 -21.46 -18.56 -1.38
CA HIS A 315 -21.90 -18.67 -2.77
C HIS A 315 -21.45 -17.45 -3.58
N ARG A 316 -20.94 -17.67 -4.78
CA ARG A 316 -20.53 -16.61 -5.71
C ARG A 316 -21.75 -16.06 -6.45
N ALA A 317 -22.16 -14.83 -6.13
CA ALA A 317 -23.24 -14.09 -6.77
C ALA A 317 -22.67 -13.09 -7.80
N PRO A 318 -23.04 -13.20 -9.10
CA PRO A 318 -22.55 -12.28 -10.10
C PRO A 318 -23.18 -10.89 -9.96
N THR A 319 -22.45 -9.86 -10.32
CA THR A 319 -22.97 -8.49 -10.47
C THR A 319 -24.02 -8.44 -11.59
N ILE A 320 -25.09 -7.66 -11.43
CA ILE A 320 -26.09 -7.47 -12.47
C ILE A 320 -26.33 -5.99 -12.74
N GLY A 321 -26.38 -5.59 -14.01
CA GLY A 321 -26.46 -4.19 -14.39
C GLY A 321 -25.16 -3.42 -14.16
N ASN A 322 -25.19 -2.11 -14.32
CA ASN A 322 -24.04 -1.25 -14.08
C ASN A 322 -23.84 -1.00 -12.59
N ILE A 323 -22.59 -0.97 -12.14
CA ILE A 323 -22.25 -0.45 -10.80
C ILE A 323 -22.53 1.06 -10.79
N CYS A 324 -23.25 1.52 -9.76
CA CYS A 324 -23.58 2.92 -9.53
C CYS A 324 -22.50 3.60 -8.66
N MET A 325 -22.69 4.89 -8.35
CA MET A 325 -21.74 5.62 -7.49
C MET A 325 -21.63 5.00 -6.10
N ASP A 326 -22.77 4.73 -5.47
CA ASP A 326 -22.85 4.30 -4.06
C ASP A 326 -23.54 2.95 -3.89
N MET A 327 -23.92 2.27 -4.96
CA MET A 327 -24.64 1.00 -4.94
C MET A 327 -24.25 0.10 -6.10
N CYS A 328 -24.35 -1.21 -5.87
CA CYS A 328 -24.35 -2.22 -6.93
C CYS A 328 -25.39 -3.29 -6.64
N MET A 329 -25.68 -4.12 -7.64
CA MET A 329 -26.65 -5.18 -7.53
C MET A 329 -26.02 -6.52 -7.90
N LEU A 330 -26.42 -7.57 -7.19
CA LEU A 330 -26.04 -8.95 -7.45
C LEU A 330 -27.26 -9.75 -7.92
N ASP A 331 -27.06 -10.68 -8.81
CA ASP A 331 -28.01 -11.76 -9.07
C ASP A 331 -27.82 -12.85 -8.00
N VAL A 332 -28.79 -12.96 -7.11
CA VAL A 332 -28.81 -13.94 -6.02
C VAL A 332 -29.84 -15.04 -6.26
N THR A 333 -30.23 -15.26 -7.50
CA THR A 333 -31.18 -16.30 -7.88
C THR A 333 -30.67 -17.67 -7.41
N GLY A 334 -31.48 -18.35 -6.59
CA GLY A 334 -31.12 -19.65 -6.02
C GLY A 334 -30.17 -19.61 -4.84
N ILE A 335 -29.72 -18.43 -4.41
CA ILE A 335 -28.89 -18.24 -3.22
C ILE A 335 -29.80 -17.85 -2.05
N PRO A 336 -29.87 -18.67 -0.97
CA PRO A 336 -30.63 -18.31 0.21
C PRO A 336 -30.00 -17.11 0.91
N CYS A 337 -30.67 -15.97 0.89
CA CYS A 337 -30.20 -14.76 1.57
C CYS A 337 -31.35 -13.82 1.90
N GLN A 338 -31.13 -12.91 2.84
CA GLN A 338 -32.10 -11.92 3.31
C GLN A 338 -31.44 -10.55 3.49
N VAL A 339 -32.27 -9.53 3.67
CA VAL A 339 -31.79 -8.17 4.02
C VAL A 339 -31.02 -8.23 5.32
N GLY A 340 -29.85 -7.57 5.35
CA GLY A 340 -28.92 -7.56 6.47
C GLY A 340 -27.84 -8.64 6.42
N ASP A 341 -27.94 -9.63 5.54
CA ASP A 341 -26.90 -10.64 5.35
C ASP A 341 -25.62 -10.00 4.78
N GLU A 342 -24.50 -10.60 5.17
CA GLU A 342 -23.17 -10.12 4.79
C GLU A 342 -22.77 -10.59 3.39
N VAL A 343 -22.18 -9.67 2.64
CA VAL A 343 -21.57 -9.93 1.33
C VAL A 343 -20.09 -9.56 1.41
N THR A 344 -19.22 -10.47 0.98
CA THR A 344 -17.79 -10.22 0.83
C THR A 344 -17.50 -9.80 -0.59
N ILE A 345 -16.97 -8.58 -0.75
CA ILE A 345 -16.54 -8.01 -2.02
C ILE A 345 -15.17 -8.58 -2.42
N PHE A 346 -14.22 -8.56 -1.47
CA PHE A 346 -12.95 -9.28 -1.56
C PHE A 346 -12.43 -9.63 -0.15
N GLY A 347 -11.60 -10.65 -0.07
CA GLY A 347 -11.00 -11.14 1.18
C GLY A 347 -10.36 -12.50 0.94
N GLU A 348 -10.78 -13.51 1.66
CA GLU A 348 -10.40 -14.90 1.39
C GLU A 348 -11.07 -15.42 0.11
N ASP A 349 -12.33 -15.05 -0.10
CA ASP A 349 -13.14 -15.41 -1.27
C ASP A 349 -14.22 -14.34 -1.59
N PRO A 350 -14.17 -13.64 -2.75
CA PRO A 350 -13.09 -13.61 -3.75
C PRO A 350 -11.78 -13.02 -3.23
N LYS A 351 -10.66 -13.43 -3.85
CA LYS A 351 -9.38 -12.79 -3.58
C LYS A 351 -9.31 -11.45 -4.30
N VAL A 352 -8.57 -10.50 -3.71
CA VAL A 352 -8.33 -9.20 -4.36
C VAL A 352 -7.60 -9.34 -5.69
N SER A 353 -6.74 -10.37 -5.86
CA SER A 353 -6.06 -10.67 -7.11
C SER A 353 -7.03 -11.06 -8.23
N GLU A 354 -8.10 -11.81 -7.92
CA GLU A 354 -9.13 -12.15 -8.91
C GLU A 354 -9.81 -10.89 -9.49
N LEU A 355 -10.09 -9.91 -8.64
CA LEU A 355 -10.66 -8.63 -9.10
C LEU A 355 -9.65 -7.83 -9.92
N ALA A 356 -8.38 -7.87 -9.55
CA ALA A 356 -7.32 -7.21 -10.29
C ALA A 356 -7.16 -7.84 -11.69
N ASP A 357 -7.15 -9.16 -11.79
CA ASP A 357 -7.06 -9.89 -13.05
C ASP A 357 -8.24 -9.56 -13.99
N LEU A 358 -9.47 -9.53 -13.46
CA LEU A 358 -10.67 -9.14 -14.22
C LEU A 358 -10.59 -7.71 -14.78
N LEU A 359 -9.88 -6.83 -14.11
CA LEU A 359 -9.71 -5.44 -14.51
C LEU A 359 -8.46 -5.19 -15.37
N GLY A 360 -7.60 -6.21 -15.52
CA GLY A 360 -6.30 -6.06 -16.18
C GLY A 360 -5.36 -5.12 -15.42
N THR A 361 -5.38 -5.19 -14.08
CA THR A 361 -4.55 -4.38 -13.18
C THR A 361 -3.92 -5.22 -12.08
N ILE A 362 -3.40 -4.57 -11.05
CA ILE A 362 -2.68 -5.18 -9.93
C ILE A 362 -3.43 -5.02 -8.60
N PRO A 363 -3.26 -5.94 -7.63
CA PRO A 363 -3.91 -5.87 -6.31
C PRO A 363 -3.66 -4.54 -5.56
N TYR A 364 -2.53 -3.89 -5.81
CA TYR A 364 -2.20 -2.57 -5.23
C TYR A 364 -3.27 -1.51 -5.53
N GLU A 365 -3.76 -1.46 -6.77
CA GLU A 365 -4.75 -0.48 -7.20
C GLU A 365 -6.08 -0.72 -6.51
N ILE A 366 -6.52 -1.99 -6.46
CA ILE A 366 -7.79 -2.36 -5.80
C ILE A 366 -7.76 -1.99 -4.32
N LEU A 367 -6.69 -2.38 -3.61
CA LEU A 367 -6.57 -2.10 -2.18
C LEU A 367 -6.49 -0.59 -1.90
N ALA A 368 -5.67 0.14 -2.67
CA ALA A 368 -5.47 1.58 -2.47
C ALA A 368 -6.70 2.41 -2.89
N SER A 369 -7.59 1.87 -3.72
CA SER A 369 -8.81 2.56 -4.17
C SER A 369 -9.91 2.61 -3.10
N VAL A 370 -9.87 1.80 -2.04
CA VAL A 370 -10.86 1.83 -0.96
C VAL A 370 -10.75 3.15 -0.19
N PRO A 371 -11.73 4.06 -0.31
CA PRO A 371 -11.63 5.42 0.23
C PRO A 371 -11.79 5.44 1.75
N ARG A 372 -11.38 6.56 2.36
CA ARG A 372 -11.45 6.75 3.83
C ARG A 372 -12.90 6.74 4.38
N ARG A 373 -13.92 6.91 3.53
CA ARG A 373 -15.32 6.83 3.96
C ARG A 373 -15.76 5.42 4.33
N ILE A 374 -15.09 4.37 3.84
CA ILE A 374 -15.29 2.99 4.28
C ILE A 374 -14.62 2.82 5.63
N HIS A 375 -15.39 2.42 6.63
CA HIS A 375 -14.88 2.23 7.99
C HIS A 375 -13.88 1.07 8.05
N ARG A 376 -12.74 1.28 8.73
CA ARG A 376 -11.73 0.23 8.99
C ARG A 376 -12.00 -0.39 10.34
N LEU A 377 -12.41 -1.66 10.34
CA LEU A 377 -12.69 -2.44 11.53
C LEU A 377 -11.57 -3.43 11.80
N VAL A 378 -10.89 -3.27 12.92
CA VAL A 378 -9.86 -4.23 13.34
C VAL A 378 -10.53 -5.50 13.87
N VAL A 379 -10.21 -6.64 13.23
CA VAL A 379 -10.59 -7.98 13.67
C VAL A 379 -9.37 -8.75 14.17
N ARG A 380 -9.58 -9.66 15.14
CA ARG A 380 -8.52 -10.43 15.80
C ARG A 380 -8.59 -11.89 15.43
#